data_cd32b8220a345398ac168604652c4c47
#
_entry.id   cd32b8220a345398ac168604652c4c47
#
_cell.length_a   1.000
_cell.length_b   1.000
_cell.length_c   1.000
_cell.angle_alpha   90.00
_cell.angle_beta   90.00
_cell.angle_gamma   90.00
#
_symmetry.space_group_name_H-M   'P 1'
#
loop_
_entity.id
_entity.type
_entity.pdbx_description
1 polymer ?
#
loop_
_entity_poly.entity_id
_entity_poly.type
_entity_poly.pdbx_seq_one_letter_code
_entity_poly.pdbx_strand_id
1 'polypeptide(L)'
;MNKYGPPGSENNSFNEILALYNEGKCGMWIDATIAASFISDPRQSKVADKVAFAQAPTQVTPKGANWLWAWALAIPAGSKKVDAATKFVTWATSKEYIELVAKTNGWASVPTGTRKSTYANPNFVKAARFADAEKAAIDSANPFDATLPKSPYVGVQFAAIPEFQSIGTAVGQELTAALAGKKSVDAALKASQVIAERQMKKAGYYK
;
A
#
# COMPACT_ATOMS: atom_id res chain seq x y z
N MET A 1 -13.31 9.96 -10.29
CA MET A 1 -12.63 8.95 -11.07
C MET A 1 -13.01 9.04 -12.55
N ASN A 2 -14.26 8.88 -12.93
CA ASN A 2 -14.72 8.83 -14.34
C ASN A 2 -14.44 10.09 -15.19
N LYS A 3 -14.26 11.26 -14.58
CA LYS A 3 -14.01 12.52 -15.31
C LYS A 3 -12.51 12.83 -15.50
N TYR A 4 -11.67 12.41 -14.54
CA TYR A 4 -10.27 12.82 -14.49
C TYR A 4 -9.29 11.65 -14.31
N GLY A 5 -9.79 10.45 -14.02
CA GLY A 5 -8.98 9.23 -13.98
C GLY A 5 -8.65 8.73 -15.39
N PRO A 6 -7.59 7.95 -15.55
CA PRO A 6 -7.28 7.32 -16.83
C PRO A 6 -8.40 6.34 -17.23
N PRO A 7 -8.62 6.15 -18.56
CA PRO A 7 -9.59 5.16 -19.04
C PRO A 7 -9.31 3.77 -18.44
N GLY A 8 -10.36 3.08 -17.99
CA GLY A 8 -10.25 1.73 -17.39
C GLY A 8 -9.76 1.73 -15.94
N SER A 9 -9.64 2.91 -15.31
CA SER A 9 -9.13 3.03 -13.93
C SER A 9 -9.97 2.28 -12.89
N GLU A 10 -11.20 1.94 -13.20
CA GLU A 10 -12.06 1.11 -12.35
C GLU A 10 -11.58 -0.35 -12.20
N ASN A 11 -10.69 -0.80 -13.10
CA ASN A 11 -10.09 -2.13 -13.06
C ASN A 11 -8.60 -2.10 -12.71
N ASN A 12 -8.01 -0.93 -12.52
CA ASN A 12 -6.59 -0.78 -12.25
C ASN A 12 -6.29 -0.99 -10.76
N SER A 13 -5.18 -1.66 -10.49
CA SER A 13 -4.55 -1.82 -9.18
C SER A 13 -3.24 -1.04 -9.14
N PHE A 14 -2.43 -1.24 -8.11
CA PHE A 14 -1.15 -0.57 -7.90
C PHE A 14 -0.23 -0.65 -9.14
N ASN A 15 -0.04 -1.85 -9.70
CA ASN A 15 0.90 -2.05 -10.81
C ASN A 15 0.47 -1.34 -12.10
N GLU A 16 -0.82 -1.37 -12.41
CA GLU A 16 -1.37 -0.72 -13.60
C GLU A 16 -1.25 0.80 -13.50
N ILE A 17 -1.56 1.36 -12.32
CA ILE A 17 -1.42 2.81 -12.09
C ILE A 17 0.05 3.22 -12.06
N LEU A 18 0.94 2.43 -11.46
CA LEU A 18 2.39 2.69 -11.49
C LEU A 18 2.90 2.76 -12.93
N ALA A 19 2.49 1.83 -13.78
CA ALA A 19 2.87 1.83 -15.20
C ALA A 19 2.38 3.10 -15.92
N LEU A 20 1.11 3.48 -15.72
CA LEU A 20 0.54 4.70 -16.28
C LEU A 20 1.25 5.98 -15.79
N TYR A 21 1.58 6.02 -14.49
CA TYR A 21 2.30 7.15 -13.92
C TYR A 21 3.72 7.26 -14.46
N ASN A 22 4.45 6.16 -14.52
CA ASN A 22 5.81 6.10 -15.09
C ASN A 22 5.86 6.50 -16.57
N GLU A 23 4.77 6.27 -17.33
CA GLU A 23 4.60 6.72 -18.71
C GLU A 23 4.19 8.20 -18.82
N GLY A 24 3.94 8.90 -17.71
CA GLY A 24 3.50 10.31 -17.69
C GLY A 24 2.03 10.49 -18.05
N LYS A 25 1.19 9.45 -17.91
CA LYS A 25 -0.25 9.50 -18.21
C LYS A 25 -1.09 10.07 -17.08
N CYS A 26 -0.52 10.22 -15.88
CA CYS A 26 -1.19 10.76 -14.69
C CYS A 26 -0.41 11.96 -14.17
N GLY A 27 -1.12 13.07 -13.88
CA GLY A 27 -0.51 14.26 -13.29
C GLY A 27 -0.30 14.15 -11.76
N MET A 28 -1.04 13.26 -11.10
CA MET A 28 -0.98 13.02 -9.66
C MET A 28 -1.33 11.56 -9.37
N TRP A 29 -0.68 11.01 -8.35
CA TRP A 29 -0.99 9.69 -7.81
C TRP A 29 -0.86 9.69 -6.29
N ILE A 30 -1.86 9.15 -5.59
CA ILE A 30 -1.87 9.00 -4.14
C ILE A 30 -1.90 7.52 -3.84
N ASP A 31 -0.81 7.00 -3.27
CA ASP A 31 -0.68 5.58 -2.94
C ASP A 31 0.47 5.37 -1.93
N ALA A 32 0.91 4.12 -1.78
CA ALA A 32 1.96 3.73 -0.86
C ALA A 32 3.33 4.31 -1.22
N THR A 33 4.10 4.68 -0.21
CA THR A 33 5.44 5.30 -0.34
C THR A 33 6.43 4.44 -1.11
N ILE A 34 6.24 3.10 -1.15
CA ILE A 34 7.08 2.19 -1.94
C ILE A 34 7.10 2.54 -3.44
N ALA A 35 6.06 3.17 -3.97
CA ALA A 35 6.01 3.62 -5.35
C ALA A 35 7.15 4.59 -5.71
N ALA A 36 7.62 5.36 -4.73
CA ALA A 36 8.60 6.41 -4.94
C ALA A 36 9.93 5.90 -5.51
N SER A 37 10.39 4.72 -5.10
CA SER A 37 11.61 4.11 -5.64
C SER A 37 11.49 3.77 -7.13
N PHE A 38 10.35 3.22 -7.54
CA PHE A 38 10.06 2.88 -8.95
C PHE A 38 9.90 4.13 -9.82
N ILE A 39 9.20 5.14 -9.30
CA ILE A 39 8.98 6.42 -9.98
C ILE A 39 10.27 7.19 -10.17
N SER A 40 11.20 7.09 -9.21
CA SER A 40 12.50 7.79 -9.24
C SER A 40 13.56 7.09 -10.08
N ASP A 41 13.32 5.88 -10.54
CA ASP A 41 14.28 5.12 -11.36
C ASP A 41 14.13 5.50 -12.84
N PRO A 42 15.10 6.20 -13.46
CA PRO A 42 15.02 6.61 -14.87
C PRO A 42 15.01 5.43 -15.85
N ARG A 43 15.36 4.22 -15.42
CA ARG A 43 15.27 3.01 -16.24
C ARG A 43 13.83 2.52 -16.38
N GLN A 44 12.94 2.93 -15.46
CA GLN A 44 11.55 2.48 -15.37
C GLN A 44 10.55 3.61 -15.58
N SER A 45 10.94 4.86 -15.36
CA SER A 45 10.04 6.02 -15.35
C SER A 45 10.52 7.13 -16.28
N LYS A 46 9.66 7.54 -17.20
CA LYS A 46 9.88 8.69 -18.09
C LYS A 46 9.72 10.04 -17.40
N VAL A 47 9.25 10.01 -16.14
CA VAL A 47 8.99 11.20 -15.32
C VAL A 47 9.87 11.25 -14.09
N ALA A 48 10.91 10.41 -14.00
CA ALA A 48 11.75 10.28 -12.82
C ALA A 48 12.37 11.59 -12.32
N ASP A 49 12.71 12.50 -13.22
CA ASP A 49 13.25 13.83 -12.94
C ASP A 49 12.19 14.92 -12.75
N LYS A 50 10.91 14.63 -13.00
CA LYS A 50 9.80 15.60 -13.07
C LYS A 50 8.81 15.49 -11.93
N VAL A 51 9.03 14.57 -10.99
CA VAL A 51 8.11 14.31 -9.89
C VAL A 51 8.58 14.93 -8.59
N ALA A 52 7.62 15.32 -7.75
CA ALA A 52 7.80 15.70 -6.36
C ALA A 52 6.98 14.79 -5.46
N PHE A 53 7.40 14.67 -4.20
CA PHE A 53 6.74 13.86 -3.18
C PHE A 53 6.20 14.75 -2.08
N ALA A 54 4.96 14.52 -1.68
CA ALA A 54 4.28 15.29 -0.63
C ALA A 54 3.44 14.34 0.23
N GLN A 55 3.11 14.80 1.43
CA GLN A 55 2.12 14.12 2.27
C GLN A 55 0.74 14.16 1.61
N ALA A 56 -0.08 13.14 1.86
CA ALA A 56 -1.47 13.16 1.42
C ALA A 56 -2.20 14.38 2.02
N PRO A 57 -3.08 15.04 1.25
CA PRO A 57 -3.78 16.23 1.72
C PRO A 57 -4.67 15.93 2.93
N THR A 58 -4.75 16.88 3.85
CA THR A 58 -5.64 16.85 5.00
C THR A 58 -6.66 17.97 4.90
N GLN A 59 -7.86 17.77 5.43
CA GLN A 59 -8.90 18.81 5.46
C GLN A 59 -9.50 18.96 6.86
N VAL A 60 -10.14 17.93 7.36
CA VAL A 60 -10.87 17.97 8.64
C VAL A 60 -9.95 17.55 9.80
N THR A 61 -9.08 16.60 9.56
CA THR A 61 -8.11 16.12 10.54
C THR A 61 -6.84 16.97 10.50
N PRO A 62 -6.25 17.35 11.64
CA PRO A 62 -4.99 18.12 11.67
C PRO A 62 -3.79 17.30 11.17
N LYS A 63 -3.92 15.99 11.18
CA LYS A 63 -2.95 15.01 10.64
C LYS A 63 -3.68 14.03 9.73
N GLY A 64 -3.03 13.56 8.67
CA GLY A 64 -3.60 12.56 7.79
C GLY A 64 -3.84 11.23 8.49
N ALA A 65 -4.72 10.42 7.95
CA ALA A 65 -4.94 9.03 8.34
C ALA A 65 -3.96 8.13 7.58
N ASN A 66 -2.66 8.31 7.81
CA ASN A 66 -1.64 7.52 7.15
C ASN A 66 -1.77 6.04 7.55
N TRP A 67 -1.84 5.20 6.55
CA TRP A 67 -2.05 3.78 6.67
C TRP A 67 -0.71 3.04 6.67
N LEU A 68 -0.38 2.39 7.78
CA LEU A 68 0.88 1.69 7.93
C LEU A 68 0.77 0.26 7.37
N TRP A 69 1.06 0.12 6.09
CA TRP A 69 1.17 -1.18 5.45
C TRP A 69 2.53 -1.82 5.73
N ALA A 70 2.54 -3.12 6.04
CA ALA A 70 3.76 -3.90 6.19
C ALA A 70 3.63 -5.28 5.53
N TRP A 71 4.60 -5.63 4.72
CA TRP A 71 4.78 -7.00 4.24
C TRP A 71 5.68 -7.78 5.20
N ALA A 72 5.43 -9.08 5.32
CA ALA A 72 6.24 -9.97 6.14
C ALA A 72 6.63 -11.22 5.35
N LEU A 73 7.85 -11.69 5.56
CA LEU A 73 8.26 -13.02 5.16
C LEU A 73 7.84 -14.01 6.25
N ALA A 74 7.19 -15.11 5.86
CA ALA A 74 6.72 -16.12 6.78
C ALA A 74 7.21 -17.50 6.37
N ILE A 75 7.42 -18.37 7.36
CA ILE A 75 7.77 -19.77 7.15
C ILE A 75 6.54 -20.59 7.52
N PRO A 76 5.92 -21.31 6.56
CA PRO A 76 4.76 -22.15 6.85
C PRO A 76 5.09 -23.22 7.89
N ALA A 77 4.18 -23.47 8.84
CA ALA A 77 4.38 -24.46 9.91
C ALA A 77 4.66 -25.89 9.38
N GLY A 78 4.12 -26.22 8.21
CA GLY A 78 4.37 -27.51 7.55
C GLY A 78 5.70 -27.63 6.79
N SER A 79 6.54 -26.57 6.77
CA SER A 79 7.81 -26.57 6.04
C SER A 79 8.75 -27.67 6.57
N LYS A 80 9.38 -28.39 5.65
CA LYS A 80 10.44 -29.36 5.97
C LYS A 80 11.85 -28.74 5.88
N LYS A 81 11.95 -27.43 5.62
CA LYS A 81 13.22 -26.69 5.40
C LYS A 81 13.31 -25.47 6.29
N VAL A 82 12.84 -25.56 7.54
CA VAL A 82 12.74 -24.43 8.48
C VAL A 82 14.09 -23.75 8.68
N ASP A 83 15.18 -24.52 8.91
CA ASP A 83 16.51 -23.94 9.16
C ASP A 83 17.03 -23.14 7.96
N ALA A 84 16.90 -23.66 6.75
CA ALA A 84 17.32 -22.97 5.53
C ALA A 84 16.45 -21.71 5.29
N ALA A 85 15.15 -21.82 5.49
CA ALA A 85 14.22 -20.71 5.37
C ALA A 85 14.49 -19.61 6.41
N THR A 86 14.79 -19.98 7.65
CA THR A 86 15.17 -19.04 8.72
C THR A 86 16.43 -18.27 8.35
N LYS A 87 17.48 -18.97 7.86
CA LYS A 87 18.71 -18.30 7.40
C LYS A 87 18.43 -17.31 6.28
N PHE A 88 17.62 -17.71 5.30
CA PHE A 88 17.22 -16.84 4.19
C PHE A 88 16.44 -15.61 4.67
N VAL A 89 15.39 -15.80 5.48
CA VAL A 89 14.56 -14.69 5.99
C VAL A 89 15.41 -13.72 6.82
N THR A 90 16.27 -14.24 7.69
CA THR A 90 17.17 -13.41 8.51
C THR A 90 18.11 -12.58 7.63
N TRP A 91 18.70 -13.19 6.63
CA TRP A 91 19.56 -12.48 5.68
C TRP A 91 18.78 -11.48 4.83
N ALA A 92 17.65 -11.88 4.24
CA ALA A 92 16.84 -11.03 3.36
C ALA A 92 16.25 -9.79 4.06
N THR A 93 16.20 -9.79 5.40
CA THR A 93 15.77 -8.65 6.20
C THR A 93 16.93 -7.94 6.92
N SER A 94 18.17 -8.27 6.59
CA SER A 94 19.38 -7.76 7.26
C SER A 94 19.87 -6.43 6.66
N LYS A 95 20.84 -5.82 7.33
CA LYS A 95 21.55 -4.64 6.80
C LYS A 95 22.44 -5.02 5.60
N GLU A 96 23.03 -6.20 5.64
CA GLU A 96 23.87 -6.74 4.57
C GLU A 96 23.08 -6.87 3.26
N TYR A 97 21.80 -7.28 3.34
CA TYR A 97 20.94 -7.31 2.17
C TYR A 97 20.66 -5.91 1.62
N ILE A 98 20.41 -4.93 2.49
CA ILE A 98 20.22 -3.53 2.08
C ILE A 98 21.47 -3.02 1.35
N GLU A 99 22.67 -3.28 1.88
CA GLU A 99 23.93 -2.88 1.27
C GLU A 99 24.18 -3.60 -0.07
N LEU A 100 23.83 -4.87 -0.16
CA LEU A 100 23.88 -5.62 -1.42
C LEU A 100 22.98 -4.95 -2.48
N VAL A 101 21.73 -4.64 -2.15
CA VAL A 101 20.81 -3.95 -3.07
C VAL A 101 21.36 -2.58 -3.45
N ALA A 102 21.88 -1.82 -2.49
CA ALA A 102 22.50 -0.53 -2.76
C ALA A 102 23.66 -0.62 -3.75
N LYS A 103 24.50 -1.64 -3.61
CA LYS A 103 25.65 -1.89 -4.49
C LYS A 103 25.22 -2.33 -5.90
N THR A 104 24.17 -3.13 -6.02
CA THR A 104 23.74 -3.70 -7.31
C THR A 104 22.77 -2.80 -8.05
N ASN A 105 21.82 -2.15 -7.35
CA ASN A 105 20.72 -1.42 -7.94
C ASN A 105 20.72 0.08 -7.59
N GLY A 106 21.62 0.51 -6.71
CA GLY A 106 21.69 1.89 -6.22
C GLY A 106 20.88 2.13 -4.94
N TRP A 107 21.27 3.16 -4.19
CA TRP A 107 20.67 3.50 -2.89
C TRP A 107 19.19 3.87 -2.95
N ALA A 108 18.70 4.44 -4.05
CA ALA A 108 17.27 4.75 -4.22
C ALA A 108 16.37 3.52 -4.33
N SER A 109 16.95 2.34 -4.57
CA SER A 109 16.23 1.07 -4.77
C SER A 109 16.27 0.14 -3.54
N VAL A 110 16.89 0.55 -2.43
CA VAL A 110 16.97 -0.29 -1.24
C VAL A 110 15.62 -0.49 -0.58
N PRO A 111 15.37 -1.62 0.11
CA PRO A 111 14.19 -1.80 0.94
C PRO A 111 14.08 -0.72 2.02
N THR A 112 12.95 -0.04 2.09
CA THR A 112 12.67 1.06 3.02
C THR A 112 11.62 0.67 4.06
N GLY A 113 11.33 1.57 5.02
CA GLY A 113 10.27 1.40 6.02
C GLY A 113 10.60 0.46 7.18
N THR A 114 11.65 -0.35 7.10
CA THR A 114 11.95 -1.40 8.10
C THR A 114 13.04 -1.03 9.08
N ARG A 115 13.94 -0.12 8.73
CA ARG A 115 15.12 0.20 9.56
C ARG A 115 15.41 1.71 9.61
N LYS A 116 15.43 2.26 10.81
CA LYS A 116 15.85 3.66 11.04
C LYS A 116 17.24 3.96 10.51
N SER A 117 18.16 2.97 10.53
CA SER A 117 19.50 3.13 10.00
C SER A 117 19.56 3.41 8.51
N THR A 118 18.57 2.98 7.73
CA THR A 118 18.48 3.31 6.30
C THR A 118 18.27 4.82 6.12
N TYR A 119 17.34 5.41 6.88
CA TYR A 119 17.05 6.85 6.84
C TYR A 119 18.16 7.72 7.44
N ALA A 120 19.04 7.15 8.26
CA ALA A 120 20.23 7.81 8.78
C ALA A 120 21.45 7.68 7.85
N ASN A 121 21.37 6.87 6.79
CA ASN A 121 22.48 6.67 5.87
C ASN A 121 22.57 7.83 4.86
N PRO A 122 23.70 8.59 4.83
CA PRO A 122 23.84 9.76 3.96
C PRO A 122 23.76 9.42 2.46
N ASN A 123 24.18 8.22 2.06
CA ASN A 123 24.08 7.79 0.66
C ASN A 123 22.61 7.55 0.25
N PHE A 124 21.80 6.98 1.16
CA PHE A 124 20.37 6.80 0.92
C PHE A 124 19.66 8.16 0.85
N VAL A 125 19.87 9.03 1.82
CA VAL A 125 19.24 10.36 1.87
C VAL A 125 19.60 11.19 0.62
N LYS A 126 20.85 11.12 0.16
CA LYS A 126 21.28 11.80 -1.06
C LYS A 126 20.63 11.23 -2.33
N ALA A 127 20.44 9.92 -2.41
CA ALA A 127 19.90 9.26 -3.61
C ALA A 127 18.38 9.24 -3.66
N ALA A 128 17.70 9.13 -2.51
CA ALA A 128 16.25 8.97 -2.39
C ALA A 128 15.59 10.31 -2.03
N ARG A 129 15.25 11.11 -3.03
CA ARG A 129 14.56 12.42 -2.85
C ARG A 129 13.24 12.33 -2.07
N PHE A 130 12.68 11.13 -1.95
CA PHE A 130 11.46 10.83 -1.20
C PHE A 130 11.70 10.46 0.27
N ALA A 131 12.95 10.30 0.71
CA ALA A 131 13.29 9.74 2.02
C ALA A 131 12.63 10.46 3.19
N ASP A 132 12.64 11.79 3.18
CA ASP A 132 12.05 12.62 4.25
C ASP A 132 10.52 12.52 4.24
N ALA A 133 9.89 12.56 3.06
CA ALA A 133 8.44 12.43 2.93
C ALA A 133 7.95 11.05 3.37
N GLU A 134 8.65 9.99 2.98
CA GLU A 134 8.36 8.62 3.39
C GLU A 134 8.52 8.44 4.90
N LYS A 135 9.66 8.90 5.45
CA LYS A 135 9.91 8.82 6.90
C LYS A 135 8.83 9.56 7.69
N ALA A 136 8.46 10.77 7.27
CA ALA A 136 7.42 11.56 7.92
C ALA A 136 6.05 10.86 7.85
N ALA A 137 5.71 10.23 6.73
CA ALA A 137 4.47 9.46 6.59
C ALA A 137 4.44 8.26 7.55
N ILE A 138 5.55 7.51 7.66
CA ILE A 138 5.66 6.37 8.58
C ILE A 138 5.60 6.82 10.04
N ASP A 139 6.36 7.84 10.41
CA ASP A 139 6.43 8.35 11.79
C ASP A 139 5.10 8.95 12.27
N SER A 140 4.30 9.50 11.36
CA SER A 140 2.98 10.07 11.66
C SER A 140 1.84 9.05 11.65
N ALA A 141 2.06 7.84 11.14
CA ALA A 141 1.03 6.81 11.08
C ALA A 141 0.63 6.35 12.49
N ASN A 142 -0.66 6.44 12.80
CA ASN A 142 -1.20 6.01 14.09
C ASN A 142 -2.43 5.13 13.89
N PRO A 143 -2.28 3.79 13.97
CA PRO A 143 -3.39 2.87 13.80
C PRO A 143 -4.45 2.94 14.91
N PHE A 144 -4.13 3.58 16.05
CA PHE A 144 -5.06 3.74 17.17
C PHE A 144 -5.86 5.04 17.12
N ASP A 145 -5.44 5.98 16.27
CA ASP A 145 -6.07 7.31 16.13
C ASP A 145 -5.93 7.80 14.68
N ALA A 146 -6.45 6.99 13.75
CA ALA A 146 -6.29 7.24 12.31
C ALA A 146 -7.44 8.04 11.69
N THR A 147 -8.60 8.08 12.33
CA THR A 147 -9.83 8.63 11.74
C THR A 147 -10.66 9.46 12.71
N LEU A 148 -11.61 10.22 12.16
CA LEU A 148 -12.68 10.87 12.91
C LEU A 148 -14.05 10.34 12.42
N PRO A 149 -14.97 10.00 13.35
CA PRO A 149 -14.80 9.89 14.80
C PRO A 149 -13.80 8.80 15.18
N LYS A 150 -13.31 8.80 16.43
CA LYS A 150 -12.34 7.79 16.89
C LYS A 150 -12.91 6.38 16.63
N SER A 151 -12.15 5.56 15.94
CA SER A 151 -12.51 4.17 15.66
C SER A 151 -12.54 3.32 16.93
N PRO A 152 -13.53 2.46 17.13
CA PRO A 152 -13.55 1.51 18.25
C PRO A 152 -12.60 0.33 18.07
N TYR A 153 -11.92 0.22 16.95
CA TYR A 153 -10.97 -0.84 16.61
C TYR A 153 -9.64 -0.25 16.14
N VAL A 154 -8.60 -1.08 16.15
CA VAL A 154 -7.29 -0.71 15.61
C VAL A 154 -7.38 -0.60 14.09
N GLY A 155 -6.87 0.49 13.54
CA GLY A 155 -6.80 0.71 12.09
C GLY A 155 -5.75 -0.22 11.47
N VAL A 156 -6.21 -1.30 10.85
CA VAL A 156 -5.39 -2.27 10.12
C VAL A 156 -5.87 -2.37 8.66
N GLN A 157 -5.02 -2.92 7.80
CA GLN A 157 -5.30 -3.03 6.37
C GLN A 157 -6.41 -4.02 6.04
N PHE A 158 -6.73 -4.94 6.96
CA PHE A 158 -7.68 -6.02 6.74
C PHE A 158 -8.30 -6.46 8.06
N ALA A 159 -9.46 -7.10 7.99
CA ALA A 159 -9.99 -7.84 9.13
C ALA A 159 -9.36 -9.24 9.16
N ALA A 160 -8.78 -9.63 10.31
CA ALA A 160 -8.12 -10.92 10.48
C ALA A 160 -9.13 -12.08 10.68
N ILE A 161 -10.02 -12.25 9.71
CA ILE A 161 -11.04 -13.30 9.67
C ILE A 161 -10.94 -14.09 8.37
N PRO A 162 -11.27 -15.40 8.35
CA PRO A 162 -11.20 -16.23 7.15
C PRO A 162 -12.03 -15.70 5.97
N GLU A 163 -13.15 -15.05 6.25
CA GLU A 163 -14.11 -14.55 5.27
C GLU A 163 -13.65 -13.25 4.58
N PHE A 164 -12.65 -12.55 5.13
CA PHE A 164 -12.23 -11.23 4.64
C PHE A 164 -11.95 -11.21 3.14
N GLN A 165 -11.22 -12.20 2.63
CA GLN A 165 -10.86 -12.27 1.22
C GLN A 165 -12.08 -12.42 0.31
N SER A 166 -13.02 -13.29 0.67
CA SER A 166 -14.24 -13.52 -0.11
C SER A 166 -15.19 -12.32 -0.06
N ILE A 167 -15.34 -11.69 1.10
CA ILE A 167 -16.12 -10.45 1.28
C ILE A 167 -15.50 -9.33 0.44
N GLY A 168 -14.19 -9.12 0.57
CA GLY A 168 -13.49 -8.06 -0.15
C GLY A 168 -13.60 -8.18 -1.66
N THR A 169 -13.45 -9.38 -2.20
CA THR A 169 -13.62 -9.65 -3.64
C THR A 169 -15.03 -9.33 -4.11
N ALA A 170 -16.05 -9.80 -3.41
CA ALA A 170 -17.45 -9.59 -3.81
C ALA A 170 -17.88 -8.13 -3.67
N VAL A 171 -17.48 -7.44 -2.61
CA VAL A 171 -17.69 -6.00 -2.43
C VAL A 171 -16.97 -5.20 -3.50
N GLY A 172 -15.73 -5.54 -3.82
CA GLY A 172 -14.96 -4.91 -4.89
C GLY A 172 -15.66 -4.99 -6.25
N GLN A 173 -16.28 -6.12 -6.57
CA GLN A 173 -17.06 -6.29 -7.80
C GLN A 173 -18.28 -5.35 -7.85
N GLU A 174 -18.99 -5.18 -6.73
CA GLU A 174 -20.12 -4.25 -6.63
C GLU A 174 -19.67 -2.80 -6.84
N LEU A 175 -18.55 -2.41 -6.22
CA LEU A 175 -17.99 -1.06 -6.37
C LEU A 175 -17.50 -0.81 -7.79
N THR A 176 -16.84 -1.77 -8.41
CA THR A 176 -16.41 -1.69 -9.82
C THR A 176 -17.61 -1.52 -10.75
N ALA A 177 -18.71 -2.24 -10.52
CA ALA A 177 -19.93 -2.09 -11.28
C ALA A 177 -20.53 -0.68 -11.19
N ALA A 178 -20.47 -0.07 -9.99
CA ALA A 178 -20.92 1.31 -9.79
C ALA A 178 -20.01 2.31 -10.51
N LEU A 179 -18.69 2.15 -10.40
CA LEU A 179 -17.70 3.00 -11.08
C LEU A 179 -17.82 2.92 -12.60
N ALA A 180 -18.13 1.74 -13.13
CA ALA A 180 -18.40 1.53 -14.55
C ALA A 180 -19.80 2.02 -15.02
N GLY A 181 -20.60 2.60 -14.14
CA GLY A 181 -21.94 3.11 -14.44
C GLY A 181 -23.01 2.03 -14.68
N LYS A 182 -22.70 0.76 -14.37
CA LYS A 182 -23.63 -0.38 -14.54
C LYS A 182 -24.65 -0.48 -13.40
N LYS A 183 -24.40 0.20 -12.29
CA LYS A 183 -25.19 0.17 -11.07
C LYS A 183 -25.10 1.53 -10.35
N SER A 184 -26.14 1.97 -9.65
CA SER A 184 -26.03 3.16 -8.80
C SER A 184 -25.15 2.89 -7.57
N VAL A 185 -24.53 3.93 -7.03
CA VAL A 185 -23.72 3.83 -5.82
C VAL A 185 -24.51 3.22 -4.66
N ASP A 186 -25.76 3.69 -4.44
CA ASP A 186 -26.63 3.18 -3.38
C ASP A 186 -26.96 1.70 -3.55
N ALA A 187 -27.23 1.26 -4.79
CA ALA A 187 -27.49 -0.14 -5.08
C ALA A 187 -26.25 -1.01 -4.84
N ALA A 188 -25.06 -0.53 -5.20
CA ALA A 188 -23.80 -1.23 -4.95
C ALA A 188 -23.51 -1.35 -3.45
N LEU A 189 -23.67 -0.27 -2.69
CA LEU A 189 -23.46 -0.28 -1.24
C LEU A 189 -24.46 -1.20 -0.51
N LYS A 190 -25.76 -1.18 -0.90
CA LYS A 190 -26.76 -2.11 -0.35
C LYS A 190 -26.41 -3.56 -0.65
N ALA A 191 -26.02 -3.87 -1.88
CA ALA A 191 -25.60 -5.23 -2.26
C ALA A 191 -24.36 -5.67 -1.47
N SER A 192 -23.38 -4.78 -1.31
CA SER A 192 -22.17 -5.02 -0.53
C SER A 192 -22.50 -5.35 0.94
N GLN A 193 -23.41 -4.60 1.55
CA GLN A 193 -23.87 -4.85 2.92
C GLN A 193 -24.50 -6.23 3.06
N VAL A 194 -25.42 -6.59 2.14
CA VAL A 194 -26.07 -7.92 2.13
C VAL A 194 -25.06 -9.05 1.98
N ILE A 195 -24.04 -8.87 1.13
CA ILE A 195 -22.96 -9.85 0.94
C ILE A 195 -22.18 -10.03 2.24
N ALA A 196 -21.73 -8.94 2.85
CA ALA A 196 -20.98 -8.98 4.11
C ALA A 196 -21.79 -9.65 5.23
N GLU A 197 -23.02 -9.22 5.44
CA GLU A 197 -23.91 -9.81 6.47
C GLU A 197 -24.13 -11.32 6.27
N ARG A 198 -24.38 -11.74 5.04
CA ARG A 198 -24.57 -13.16 4.73
C ARG A 198 -23.34 -13.99 5.07
N GLN A 199 -22.15 -13.53 4.71
CA GLN A 199 -20.89 -14.21 5.02
C GLN A 199 -20.63 -14.26 6.53
N MET A 200 -20.84 -13.14 7.21
CA MET A 200 -20.67 -13.04 8.66
C MET A 200 -21.67 -13.91 9.45
N LYS A 201 -22.93 -13.96 9.01
CA LYS A 201 -23.94 -14.87 9.58
C LYS A 201 -23.57 -16.32 9.36
N LYS A 202 -23.15 -16.70 8.13
CA LYS A 202 -22.72 -18.05 7.81
C LYS A 202 -21.52 -18.50 8.66
N ALA A 203 -20.62 -17.58 8.98
CA ALA A 203 -19.46 -17.82 9.82
C ALA A 203 -19.76 -17.80 11.34
N GLY A 204 -21.00 -17.47 11.75
CA GLY A 204 -21.43 -17.47 13.15
C GLY A 204 -21.07 -16.22 13.94
N TYR A 205 -20.64 -15.12 13.30
CA TYR A 205 -20.35 -13.85 13.99
C TYR A 205 -21.62 -13.12 14.44
N TYR A 206 -22.75 -13.36 13.79
CA TYR A 206 -24.06 -12.87 14.21
C TYR A 206 -24.94 -14.05 14.66
N LYS A 207 -25.63 -13.85 15.75
CA LYS A 207 -26.67 -14.77 16.23
C LYS A 207 -28.01 -14.45 15.58
#